data_beac168144378590881f022ce138b17c
#
_entry.id   beac168144378590881f022ce138b17c
#
_cell.length_a   1.000
_cell.length_b   1.000
_cell.length_c   1.000
_cell.angle_alpha   90.00
_cell.angle_beta   90.00
_cell.angle_gamma   90.00
#
_symmetry.space_group_name_H-M   'P 1'
#
loop_
_entity.id
_entity.type
_entity.pdbx_description
1 polymer ?
#
loop_
_entity_poly.entity_id
_entity_poly.type
_entity_poly.pdbx_seq_one_letter_code
_entity_poly.pdbx_strand_id
1 'polypeptide(L)'
;MKEDGLTEINFSTGDDHQKYVPLQRIFYGIEVALELGLNVALNIETGNGRHFTLNSLLDSEKFKKFLSPYIYQKPLVVVQGQWMPFTQESLSIMLNDKNIMSAANQGRCVNLFTSVTLSPTKHLFACCGLPAISINFFDLGFVNVQDDIRAAYECQFDDFLKIWLFTEGPYRILSFIANKIGKIPELEYNFHMCFLCASIFCNEKYLNVLQEHYKEVYSSILLKYFLLKKQLNHVYSK
;
A
#
# COMPACT_ATOMS: atom_id res chain seq x y z
N MET A 1 -1.14 3.95 -26.90
CA MET A 1 -1.42 4.05 -25.46
C MET A 1 -2.27 5.27 -25.11
N LYS A 2 -1.89 6.52 -25.46
CA LYS A 2 -2.76 7.69 -25.22
C LYS A 2 -4.04 7.62 -26.03
N GLU A 3 -3.95 7.22 -27.27
CA GLU A 3 -5.10 6.99 -28.18
C GLU A 3 -6.04 5.88 -27.65
N ASP A 4 -5.50 4.95 -26.86
CA ASP A 4 -6.24 3.87 -26.20
C ASP A 4 -6.80 4.28 -24.82
N GLY A 5 -6.73 5.57 -24.48
CA GLY A 5 -7.32 6.12 -23.25
C GLY A 5 -6.37 6.27 -22.07
N LEU A 6 -5.06 6.08 -22.23
CA LEU A 6 -4.10 6.34 -21.14
C LEU A 6 -4.09 7.84 -20.82
N THR A 7 -4.37 8.19 -19.56
CA THR A 7 -4.43 9.57 -19.09
C THR A 7 -3.33 9.92 -18.09
N GLU A 8 -2.78 8.92 -17.43
CA GLU A 8 -1.75 9.09 -16.39
C GLU A 8 -0.70 7.98 -16.46
N ILE A 9 0.53 8.30 -16.09
CA ILE A 9 1.62 7.35 -15.93
C ILE A 9 2.39 7.65 -14.65
N ASN A 10 2.72 6.59 -13.89
CA ASN A 10 3.48 6.69 -12.66
C ASN A 10 4.89 6.12 -12.87
N PHE A 11 5.90 6.88 -12.46
CA PHE A 11 7.28 6.44 -12.37
C PHE A 11 7.69 6.32 -10.92
N SER A 12 8.56 5.35 -10.63
CA SER A 12 9.18 5.22 -9.31
C SER A 12 10.70 5.31 -9.44
N THR A 13 11.33 5.90 -8.45
CA THR A 13 12.78 5.96 -8.32
C THR A 13 13.20 5.91 -6.84
N GLY A 14 14.46 5.60 -6.61
CA GLY A 14 15.05 5.47 -5.29
C GLY A 14 16.33 4.67 -5.40
N ASP A 15 16.99 4.41 -4.27
CA ASP A 15 18.28 3.71 -4.26
C ASP A 15 18.22 2.33 -4.92
N ASP A 16 17.15 1.58 -4.66
CA ASP A 16 17.01 0.23 -5.21
C ASP A 16 16.61 0.26 -6.70
N HIS A 17 15.72 1.15 -7.08
CA HIS A 17 15.31 1.32 -8.48
C HIS A 17 16.51 1.72 -9.36
N GLN A 18 17.35 2.62 -8.88
CA GLN A 18 18.47 3.14 -9.66
C GLN A 18 19.59 2.12 -9.89
N LYS A 19 19.61 1.01 -9.16
CA LYS A 19 20.50 -0.14 -9.45
C LYS A 19 20.19 -0.76 -10.82
N TYR A 20 18.94 -0.68 -11.28
CA TYR A 20 18.45 -1.32 -12.51
C TYR A 20 18.02 -0.31 -13.57
N VAL A 21 17.41 0.80 -13.15
CA VAL A 21 16.91 1.84 -14.03
C VAL A 21 17.53 3.17 -13.64
N PRO A 22 18.56 3.62 -14.34
CA PRO A 22 19.21 4.91 -14.05
C PRO A 22 18.21 6.06 -14.10
N LEU A 23 18.34 7.02 -13.18
CA LEU A 23 17.49 8.21 -13.07
C LEU A 23 17.30 8.94 -14.40
N GLN A 24 18.34 8.94 -15.24
CA GLN A 24 18.28 9.54 -16.59
C GLN A 24 17.18 8.94 -17.47
N ARG A 25 16.96 7.63 -17.40
CA ARG A 25 15.90 6.97 -18.18
C ARG A 25 14.53 7.35 -17.65
N ILE A 26 14.39 7.51 -16.33
CA ILE A 26 13.16 8.00 -15.72
C ILE A 26 12.84 9.41 -16.20
N PHE A 27 13.81 10.32 -16.18
CA PHE A 27 13.62 11.69 -16.69
C PHE A 27 13.21 11.74 -18.15
N TYR A 28 13.84 10.92 -18.98
CA TYR A 28 13.47 10.81 -20.37
C TYR A 28 12.01 10.29 -20.56
N GLY A 29 11.64 9.28 -19.80
CA GLY A 29 10.26 8.76 -19.82
C GLY A 29 9.23 9.79 -19.37
N ILE A 30 9.54 10.58 -18.33
CA ILE A 30 8.69 11.66 -17.84
C ILE A 30 8.53 12.74 -18.92
N GLU A 31 9.64 13.18 -19.53
CA GLU A 31 9.63 14.19 -20.58
C GLU A 31 8.73 13.78 -21.74
N VAL A 32 8.91 12.58 -22.27
CA VAL A 32 8.07 12.03 -23.35
C VAL A 32 6.60 11.92 -22.93
N ALA A 33 6.32 11.49 -21.70
CA ALA A 33 4.95 11.39 -21.20
C ALA A 33 4.27 12.77 -21.12
N LEU A 34 5.00 13.80 -20.67
CA LEU A 34 4.51 15.17 -20.59
C LEU A 34 4.30 15.79 -21.97
N GLU A 35 5.21 15.54 -22.92
CA GLU A 35 5.05 15.97 -24.33
C GLU A 35 3.82 15.34 -24.98
N LEU A 36 3.51 14.10 -24.64
CA LEU A 36 2.27 13.43 -25.05
C LEU A 36 1.02 13.95 -24.33
N GLY A 37 1.17 14.86 -23.37
CA GLY A 37 0.08 15.44 -22.59
C GLY A 37 -0.55 14.46 -21.60
N LEU A 38 0.23 13.53 -21.07
CA LEU A 38 -0.18 12.65 -19.96
C LEU A 38 0.03 13.34 -18.62
N ASN A 39 -0.76 12.99 -17.62
CA ASN A 39 -0.46 13.27 -16.23
C ASN A 39 0.67 12.35 -15.76
N VAL A 40 1.61 12.89 -15.01
CA VAL A 40 2.77 12.12 -14.53
C VAL A 40 2.90 12.24 -13.03
N ALA A 41 3.02 11.11 -12.35
CA ALA A 41 3.46 11.06 -10.96
C ALA A 41 4.85 10.43 -10.88
N LEU A 42 5.77 11.08 -10.17
CA LEU A 42 7.07 10.55 -9.83
C LEU A 42 7.10 10.24 -8.33
N ASN A 43 7.14 8.96 -8.00
CA ASN A 43 7.24 8.49 -6.63
C ASN A 43 8.72 8.25 -6.27
N ILE A 44 9.19 8.92 -5.21
CA ILE A 44 10.53 8.73 -4.66
C ILE A 44 10.42 7.84 -3.43
N GLU A 45 11.07 6.69 -3.47
CA GLU A 45 11.19 5.83 -2.30
C GLU A 45 12.02 6.50 -1.22
N THR A 46 11.43 6.64 -0.05
CA THR A 46 12.08 7.20 1.14
C THR A 46 12.13 6.15 2.27
N GLY A 47 13.04 6.33 3.19
CA GLY A 47 13.20 5.45 4.36
C GLY A 47 14.56 5.65 5.01
N ASN A 48 14.75 5.06 6.19
CA ASN A 48 16.02 5.12 6.87
C ASN A 48 17.11 4.41 6.07
N GLY A 49 18.30 5.03 6.03
CA GLY A 49 19.42 4.50 5.26
C GLY A 49 19.33 4.70 3.75
N ARG A 50 18.32 5.43 3.27
CA ARG A 50 18.20 5.80 1.87
C ARG A 50 19.01 7.07 1.58
N HIS A 51 19.78 7.04 0.50
CA HIS A 51 20.66 8.14 0.09
C HIS A 51 19.99 9.08 -0.91
N PHE A 52 19.17 8.50 -1.81
CA PHE A 52 18.41 9.29 -2.77
C PHE A 52 17.14 9.85 -2.12
N THR A 53 17.03 11.16 -2.13
CA THR A 53 15.93 11.89 -1.46
C THR A 53 15.23 12.84 -2.43
N LEU A 54 14.11 13.44 -1.99
CA LEU A 54 13.47 14.51 -2.74
C LEU A 54 14.46 15.67 -3.01
N ASN A 55 15.27 16.05 -2.02
CA ASN A 55 16.26 17.09 -2.22
C ASN A 55 17.32 16.68 -3.27
N SER A 56 17.76 15.42 -3.26
CA SER A 56 18.66 14.91 -4.30
C SER A 56 18.06 15.03 -5.71
N LEU A 57 16.75 14.81 -5.84
CA LEU A 57 16.03 15.01 -7.09
C LEU A 57 15.97 16.50 -7.46
N LEU A 58 15.50 17.35 -6.53
CA LEU A 58 15.28 18.78 -6.76
C LEU A 58 16.60 19.50 -7.05
N ASP A 59 17.73 19.05 -6.51
CA ASP A 59 19.05 19.61 -6.75
C ASP A 59 19.69 19.13 -8.06
N SER A 60 19.15 18.10 -8.68
CA SER A 60 19.62 17.63 -9.98
C SER A 60 19.48 18.70 -11.04
N GLU A 61 20.57 19.04 -11.73
CA GLU A 61 20.58 20.01 -12.83
C GLU A 61 19.57 19.68 -13.94
N LYS A 62 19.40 18.38 -14.22
CA LYS A 62 18.43 17.93 -15.21
C LYS A 62 17.00 18.17 -14.77
N PHE A 63 16.70 17.91 -13.51
CA PHE A 63 15.38 18.19 -12.97
C PHE A 63 15.07 19.69 -13.04
N LYS A 64 15.99 20.51 -12.57
CA LYS A 64 15.87 21.98 -12.62
C LYS A 64 15.64 22.49 -14.03
N LYS A 65 16.40 21.99 -14.99
CA LYS A 65 16.38 22.49 -16.36
C LYS A 65 15.18 22.02 -17.17
N PHE A 66 14.79 20.75 -17.04
CA PHE A 66 13.79 20.14 -17.94
C PHE A 66 12.44 19.90 -17.29
N LEU A 67 12.39 19.52 -16.02
CA LEU A 67 11.15 19.04 -15.39
C LEU A 67 10.51 20.07 -14.45
N SER A 68 11.29 20.93 -13.80
CA SER A 68 10.74 21.90 -12.85
C SER A 68 9.68 22.83 -13.46
N PRO A 69 9.75 23.25 -14.74
CA PRO A 69 8.71 24.06 -15.33
C PRO A 69 7.33 23.38 -15.39
N TYR A 70 7.30 22.07 -15.50
CA TYR A 70 6.04 21.29 -15.58
C TYR A 70 5.34 21.13 -14.23
N ILE A 71 6.05 21.26 -13.11
CA ILE A 71 5.43 21.24 -11.77
C ILE A 71 4.48 22.41 -11.59
N TYR A 72 4.81 23.58 -12.14
CA TYR A 72 4.02 24.80 -12.00
C TYR A 72 2.92 24.93 -13.05
N GLN A 73 3.10 24.33 -14.21
CA GLN A 73 2.19 24.54 -15.35
C GLN A 73 1.20 23.40 -15.53
N LYS A 74 1.51 22.22 -15.08
CA LYS A 74 0.73 20.96 -15.25
C LYS A 74 1.34 19.74 -14.60
N PRO A 75 0.77 18.67 -14.95
CA PRO A 75 0.50 17.35 -14.48
C PRO A 75 1.76 16.57 -14.04
N LEU A 76 2.85 17.20 -13.61
CA LEU A 76 3.94 16.53 -12.94
C LEU A 76 3.79 16.71 -11.43
N VAL A 77 3.48 15.61 -10.74
CA VAL A 77 3.44 15.55 -9.28
C VAL A 77 4.62 14.71 -8.81
N VAL A 78 5.40 15.24 -7.87
CA VAL A 78 6.46 14.49 -7.20
C VAL A 78 6.00 14.17 -5.79
N VAL A 79 5.94 12.88 -5.46
CA VAL A 79 5.52 12.39 -4.15
C VAL A 79 6.62 11.57 -3.51
N GLN A 80 6.63 11.54 -2.19
CA GLN A 80 7.50 10.67 -1.42
C GLN A 80 6.69 9.49 -0.91
N GLY A 81 7.09 8.28 -1.29
CA GLY A 81 6.51 7.02 -0.82
C GLY A 81 7.50 6.31 0.10
N GLN A 82 7.00 5.72 1.17
CA GLN A 82 7.85 4.89 1.99
C GLN A 82 8.26 3.63 1.22
N TRP A 83 9.54 3.27 1.31
CA TRP A 83 10.02 2.00 0.79
C TRP A 83 9.23 0.84 1.40
N MET A 84 8.77 -0.07 0.54
CA MET A 84 8.00 -1.25 0.93
C MET A 84 8.66 -2.51 0.35
N PRO A 85 8.82 -3.56 1.14
CA PRO A 85 9.33 -4.84 0.66
C PRO A 85 8.31 -5.52 -0.25
N PHE A 86 8.79 -6.23 -1.27
CA PHE A 86 7.92 -7.04 -2.13
C PHE A 86 8.39 -8.51 -2.22
N THR A 87 9.50 -8.87 -1.57
CA THR A 87 9.94 -10.26 -1.42
C THR A 87 9.82 -10.69 0.03
N GLN A 88 9.73 -12.01 0.26
CA GLN A 88 9.68 -12.58 1.62
C GLN A 88 10.93 -12.20 2.44
N GLU A 89 12.10 -12.17 1.81
CA GLU A 89 13.35 -11.77 2.46
C GLU A 89 13.29 -10.31 2.89
N SER A 90 12.92 -9.40 2.00
CA SER A 90 12.83 -7.98 2.30
C SER A 90 11.71 -7.67 3.30
N LEU A 91 10.62 -8.46 3.34
CA LEU A 91 9.61 -8.37 4.37
C LEU A 91 10.18 -8.72 5.75
N SER A 92 11.00 -9.77 5.84
CA SER A 92 11.69 -10.14 7.09
C SER A 92 12.64 -9.04 7.58
N ILE A 93 13.36 -8.40 6.67
CA ILE A 93 14.21 -7.23 6.99
C ILE A 93 13.35 -6.09 7.53
N MET A 94 12.23 -5.77 6.88
CA MET A 94 11.31 -4.73 7.33
C MET A 94 10.78 -5.01 8.75
N LEU A 95 10.38 -6.23 9.03
CA LEU A 95 9.83 -6.61 10.35
C LEU A 95 10.87 -6.55 11.47
N ASN A 96 12.15 -6.67 11.14
CA ASN A 96 13.26 -6.59 12.10
C ASN A 96 13.87 -5.17 12.21
N ASP A 97 13.56 -4.27 11.29
CA ASP A 97 14.09 -2.91 11.30
C ASP A 97 13.21 -1.98 12.14
N LYS A 98 13.66 -1.72 13.37
CA LYS A 98 12.99 -0.79 14.29
C LYS A 98 13.01 0.67 13.84
N ASN A 99 13.73 0.98 12.76
CA ASN A 99 13.91 2.35 12.26
C ASN A 99 13.00 2.67 11.04
N ILE A 100 12.13 1.75 10.61
CA ILE A 100 11.17 2.02 9.55
C ILE A 100 10.01 2.84 10.16
N MET A 101 10.20 4.15 10.17
CA MET A 101 9.26 5.09 10.78
C MET A 101 8.55 5.88 9.69
N SER A 102 7.23 5.92 9.74
CA SER A 102 6.40 6.93 9.10
C SER A 102 5.29 7.34 10.05
N ALA A 103 4.71 8.52 9.85
CA ALA A 103 3.58 8.97 10.67
C ALA A 103 2.51 7.86 10.74
N ALA A 104 2.23 7.37 11.94
CA ALA A 104 1.30 6.27 12.13
C ALA A 104 -0.09 6.72 11.68
N ASN A 105 -0.54 6.21 10.58
CA ASN A 105 -1.95 6.31 10.23
C ASN A 105 -2.72 5.29 11.09
N GLN A 106 -3.28 5.77 12.19
CA GLN A 106 -4.11 4.95 13.10
C GLN A 106 -5.50 4.67 12.52
N GLY A 107 -5.74 5.10 11.29
CA GLY A 107 -7.01 4.95 10.62
C GLY A 107 -7.24 3.55 10.04
N ARG A 108 -8.44 3.42 9.46
CA ARG A 108 -8.84 2.23 8.69
C ARG A 108 -8.02 2.08 7.42
N CYS A 109 -7.89 0.85 6.91
CA CYS A 109 -7.28 0.62 5.61
C CYS A 109 -8.29 0.91 4.48
N VAL A 110 -8.20 2.09 3.86
CA VAL A 110 -9.13 2.50 2.80
C VAL A 110 -8.91 1.75 1.49
N ASN A 111 -7.74 1.15 1.28
CA ASN A 111 -7.40 0.43 0.05
C ASN A 111 -7.98 -0.99 0.01
N LEU A 112 -8.23 -1.59 1.16
CA LEU A 112 -8.90 -2.89 1.23
C LEU A 112 -10.34 -2.75 0.71
N PHE A 113 -10.80 -3.68 -0.10
CA PHE A 113 -12.09 -3.66 -0.82
C PHE A 113 -12.23 -2.60 -1.93
N THR A 114 -11.24 -1.73 -2.12
CA THR A 114 -11.26 -0.74 -3.20
C THR A 114 -10.15 -0.96 -4.23
N SER A 115 -9.14 -1.73 -3.88
CA SER A 115 -8.00 -2.03 -4.75
C SER A 115 -7.65 -3.51 -4.67
N VAL A 116 -7.25 -4.08 -5.79
CA VAL A 116 -6.66 -5.42 -5.90
C VAL A 116 -5.38 -5.34 -6.72
N THR A 117 -4.48 -6.27 -6.47
CA THR A 117 -3.24 -6.42 -7.25
C THR A 117 -3.23 -7.76 -7.95
N LEU A 118 -3.06 -7.75 -9.26
CA LEU A 118 -2.82 -8.96 -10.03
C LEU A 118 -1.30 -9.12 -10.24
N SER A 119 -0.75 -10.22 -9.74
CA SER A 119 0.67 -10.53 -9.90
C SER A 119 0.98 -11.05 -11.32
N PRO A 120 2.25 -11.01 -11.75
CA PRO A 120 2.69 -11.66 -12.99
C PRO A 120 2.45 -13.17 -13.02
N THR A 121 2.32 -13.79 -11.84
CA THR A 121 2.02 -15.22 -11.66
C THR A 121 0.51 -15.50 -11.63
N LYS A 122 -0.32 -14.54 -11.99
CA LYS A 122 -1.79 -14.62 -12.03
C LYS A 122 -2.44 -14.87 -10.67
N HIS A 123 -1.81 -14.52 -9.56
CA HIS A 123 -2.46 -14.46 -8.25
C HIS A 123 -3.10 -13.10 -8.04
N LEU A 124 -4.32 -13.08 -7.55
CA LEU A 124 -5.03 -11.88 -7.16
C LEU A 124 -4.83 -11.64 -5.66
N PHE A 125 -4.48 -10.42 -5.29
CA PHE A 125 -4.29 -10.03 -3.90
C PHE A 125 -5.29 -8.94 -3.48
N ALA A 126 -5.84 -9.06 -2.28
CA ALA A 126 -6.83 -8.16 -1.71
C ALA A 126 -6.26 -6.81 -1.26
N CYS A 127 -5.09 -6.42 -1.70
CA CYS A 127 -4.40 -5.22 -1.19
C CYS A 127 -3.51 -4.62 -2.28
N CYS A 128 -3.37 -3.29 -2.30
CA CYS A 128 -2.47 -2.58 -3.20
C CYS A 128 -1.02 -2.49 -2.68
N GLY A 129 -0.76 -2.89 -1.43
CA GLY A 129 0.56 -2.81 -0.82
C GLY A 129 1.49 -3.92 -1.30
N LEU A 130 2.74 -3.58 -1.63
CA LEU A 130 3.75 -4.56 -2.04
C LEU A 130 3.94 -5.73 -1.05
N PRO A 131 3.90 -5.53 0.30
CA PRO A 131 3.99 -6.64 1.24
C PRO A 131 2.90 -7.70 1.09
N ALA A 132 1.74 -7.35 0.51
CA ALA A 132 0.64 -8.28 0.34
C ALA A 132 1.01 -9.52 -0.47
N ILE A 133 1.92 -9.38 -1.44
CA ILE A 133 2.39 -10.49 -2.28
C ILE A 133 3.06 -11.60 -1.44
N SER A 134 3.64 -11.23 -0.28
CA SER A 134 4.33 -12.15 0.63
C SER A 134 3.49 -12.55 1.86
N ILE A 135 2.24 -12.13 1.93
CA ILE A 135 1.34 -12.38 3.07
C ILE A 135 0.14 -13.19 2.59
N ASN A 136 0.10 -14.48 2.92
CA ASN A 136 -0.95 -15.40 2.48
C ASN A 136 -2.38 -14.92 2.80
N PHE A 137 -2.55 -14.17 3.86
CA PHE A 137 -3.84 -13.59 4.24
C PHE A 137 -4.48 -12.73 3.14
N PHE A 138 -3.67 -12.08 2.31
CA PHE A 138 -4.14 -11.23 1.22
C PHE A 138 -4.26 -11.95 -0.13
N ASP A 139 -3.78 -13.19 -0.25
CA ASP A 139 -3.91 -13.97 -1.48
C ASP A 139 -5.36 -14.45 -1.65
N LEU A 140 -6.01 -13.98 -2.71
CA LEU A 140 -7.36 -14.37 -3.10
C LEU A 140 -7.37 -15.56 -4.07
N GLY A 141 -6.18 -16.06 -4.44
CA GLY A 141 -6.01 -17.21 -5.28
C GLY A 141 -5.62 -16.90 -6.73
N PHE A 142 -5.44 -17.98 -7.46
CA PHE A 142 -5.06 -17.97 -8.86
C PHE A 142 -6.26 -17.65 -9.75
N VAL A 143 -6.06 -16.78 -10.75
CA VAL A 143 -7.11 -16.34 -11.66
C VAL A 143 -6.67 -16.47 -13.11
N ASN A 144 -7.51 -17.03 -13.97
CA ASN A 144 -7.25 -17.22 -15.38
C ASN A 144 -8.09 -16.35 -16.30
N VAL A 145 -9.34 -16.12 -15.92
CA VAL A 145 -10.33 -15.39 -16.70
C VAL A 145 -11.01 -14.32 -15.84
N GLN A 146 -11.75 -13.44 -16.48
CA GLN A 146 -12.40 -12.32 -15.80
C GLN A 146 -13.38 -12.76 -14.71
N ASP A 147 -14.08 -13.87 -14.91
CA ASP A 147 -15.04 -14.39 -13.92
C ASP A 147 -14.34 -14.89 -12.66
N ASP A 148 -13.13 -15.47 -12.78
CA ASP A 148 -12.32 -15.85 -11.62
C ASP A 148 -11.93 -14.62 -10.79
N ILE A 149 -11.54 -13.51 -11.45
CA ILE A 149 -11.19 -12.26 -10.80
C ILE A 149 -12.37 -11.72 -9.98
N ARG A 150 -13.55 -11.74 -10.57
CA ARG A 150 -14.76 -11.27 -9.91
C ARG A 150 -15.12 -12.15 -8.71
N ALA A 151 -15.13 -13.46 -8.88
CA ALA A 151 -15.43 -14.40 -7.81
C ALA A 151 -14.44 -14.29 -6.65
N ALA A 152 -13.13 -14.24 -6.95
CA ALA A 152 -12.08 -14.05 -5.96
C ALA A 152 -12.21 -12.71 -5.22
N TYR A 153 -12.55 -11.63 -5.96
CA TYR A 153 -12.78 -10.33 -5.35
C TYR A 153 -14.00 -10.33 -4.43
N GLU A 154 -15.10 -10.98 -4.81
CA GLU A 154 -16.34 -11.02 -4.04
C GLU A 154 -16.19 -11.85 -2.75
N CYS A 155 -15.42 -12.96 -2.76
CA CYS A 155 -15.19 -13.80 -1.59
C CYS A 155 -14.57 -13.06 -0.40
N GLN A 156 -13.80 -12.00 -0.62
CA GLN A 156 -13.17 -11.25 0.46
C GLN A 156 -14.15 -10.51 1.37
N PHE A 157 -15.38 -10.23 0.90
CA PHE A 157 -16.38 -9.49 1.67
C PHE A 157 -17.01 -10.31 2.80
N ASP A 158 -16.79 -11.63 2.82
CA ASP A 158 -17.24 -12.53 3.89
C ASP A 158 -16.14 -12.82 4.93
N ASP A 159 -14.92 -12.34 4.67
CA ASP A 159 -13.78 -12.50 5.59
C ASP A 159 -13.82 -11.45 6.70
N PHE A 160 -14.16 -11.91 7.92
CA PHE A 160 -14.28 -11.03 9.08
C PHE A 160 -13.00 -10.25 9.39
N LEU A 161 -11.82 -10.85 9.27
CA LEU A 161 -10.57 -10.16 9.56
C LEU A 161 -10.28 -9.06 8.51
N LYS A 162 -10.66 -9.28 7.25
CA LYS A 162 -10.60 -8.22 6.23
C LYS A 162 -11.59 -7.10 6.51
N ILE A 163 -12.82 -7.46 6.92
CA ILE A 163 -13.82 -6.48 7.36
C ILE A 163 -13.31 -5.67 8.54
N TRP A 164 -12.70 -6.31 9.53
CA TRP A 164 -12.15 -5.60 10.69
C TRP A 164 -10.99 -4.67 10.29
N LEU A 165 -10.07 -5.16 9.47
CA LEU A 165 -8.96 -4.37 8.95
C LEU A 165 -9.43 -3.13 8.16
N PHE A 166 -10.46 -3.30 7.32
CA PHE A 166 -11.08 -2.19 6.60
C PHE A 166 -11.78 -1.20 7.54
N THR A 167 -12.42 -1.68 8.59
CA THR A 167 -13.27 -0.87 9.47
C THR A 167 -12.46 -0.06 10.47
N GLU A 168 -11.47 -0.67 11.10
CA GLU A 168 -10.70 -0.07 12.21
C GLU A 168 -9.19 0.05 11.93
N GLY A 169 -8.68 -0.69 10.95
CA GLY A 169 -7.27 -0.69 10.59
C GLY A 169 -6.39 -1.58 11.46
N PRO A 170 -5.12 -1.76 11.03
CA PRO A 170 -4.22 -2.72 11.68
C PRO A 170 -3.81 -2.31 13.09
N TYR A 171 -3.75 -1.01 13.38
CA TYR A 171 -3.40 -0.52 14.72
C TYR A 171 -4.39 -0.99 15.78
N ARG A 172 -5.70 -0.93 15.50
CA ARG A 172 -6.75 -1.38 16.43
C ARG A 172 -6.71 -2.88 16.63
N ILE A 173 -6.47 -3.64 15.57
CA ILE A 173 -6.29 -5.10 15.65
C ILE A 173 -5.10 -5.43 16.55
N LEU A 174 -3.97 -4.78 16.34
CA LEU A 174 -2.78 -5.04 17.14
C LEU A 174 -2.96 -4.61 18.60
N SER A 175 -3.67 -3.51 18.86
CA SER A 175 -4.04 -3.11 20.22
C SER A 175 -4.94 -4.15 20.91
N PHE A 176 -5.88 -4.73 20.18
CA PHE A 176 -6.72 -5.83 20.69
C PHE A 176 -5.86 -7.05 21.07
N ILE A 177 -4.96 -7.48 20.18
CA ILE A 177 -4.02 -8.58 20.43
C ILE A 177 -3.19 -8.28 21.67
N ALA A 178 -2.60 -7.09 21.77
CA ALA A 178 -1.77 -6.68 22.89
C ALA A 178 -2.51 -6.78 24.24
N ASN A 179 -3.76 -6.37 24.28
CA ASN A 179 -4.61 -6.48 25.46
C ASN A 179 -4.85 -7.96 25.88
N LYS A 180 -4.88 -8.89 24.91
CA LYS A 180 -5.07 -10.32 25.20
C LYS A 180 -3.80 -11.00 25.70
N ILE A 181 -2.66 -10.65 25.16
CA ILE A 181 -1.38 -11.26 25.55
C ILE A 181 -0.73 -10.57 26.74
N GLY A 182 -1.31 -9.47 27.25
CA GLY A 182 -0.78 -8.69 28.39
C GLY A 182 0.55 -7.99 28.11
N LYS A 183 0.96 -7.91 26.84
CA LYS A 183 2.22 -7.28 26.42
C LYS A 183 1.96 -6.47 25.17
N ILE A 184 2.04 -5.16 25.30
CA ILE A 184 2.06 -4.27 24.14
C ILE A 184 3.45 -4.43 23.54
N PRO A 185 3.59 -4.85 22.26
CA PRO A 185 4.83 -4.58 21.55
C PRO A 185 5.13 -3.10 21.73
N GLU A 186 6.37 -2.71 21.91
CA GLU A 186 6.79 -1.31 21.89
C GLU A 186 6.49 -0.77 20.47
N LEU A 187 5.22 -0.49 20.25
CA LEU A 187 4.75 0.20 19.06
C LEU A 187 5.07 1.66 19.27
N GLU A 188 6.26 2.04 18.90
CA GLU A 188 6.54 3.43 18.66
C GLU A 188 5.50 3.91 17.63
N TYR A 189 4.83 5.01 17.94
CA TYR A 189 3.64 5.53 17.25
C TYR A 189 3.84 5.90 15.76
N ASN A 190 4.91 5.48 15.14
CA ASN A 190 5.42 5.98 13.87
C ASN A 190 5.51 4.95 12.75
N PHE A 191 4.90 3.77 12.87
CA PHE A 191 4.96 2.78 11.81
C PHE A 191 3.90 3.00 10.73
N HIS A 192 4.30 2.80 9.48
CA HIS A 192 3.36 2.74 8.38
C HIS A 192 2.35 1.60 8.59
N MET A 193 1.07 1.82 8.21
CA MET A 193 0.01 0.82 8.45
C MET A 193 0.31 -0.55 7.81
N CYS A 194 1.00 -0.59 6.68
CA CYS A 194 1.37 -1.86 6.04
C CYS A 194 2.40 -2.65 6.85
N PHE A 195 3.27 -1.96 7.62
CA PHE A 195 4.14 -2.63 8.59
C PHE A 195 3.34 -3.31 9.69
N LEU A 196 2.34 -2.61 10.24
CA LEU A 196 1.46 -3.20 11.26
C LEU A 196 0.68 -4.40 10.70
N CYS A 197 0.16 -4.29 9.47
CA CYS A 197 -0.46 -5.42 8.79
C CYS A 197 0.51 -6.61 8.68
N ALA A 198 1.72 -6.40 8.18
CA ALA A 198 2.71 -7.45 8.04
C ALA A 198 3.05 -8.08 9.40
N SER A 199 3.25 -7.28 10.45
CA SER A 199 3.54 -7.78 11.79
C SER A 199 2.41 -8.62 12.38
N ILE A 200 1.16 -8.33 12.06
CA ILE A 200 0.01 -9.13 12.49
C ILE A 200 -0.09 -10.42 11.69
N PHE A 201 -0.16 -10.31 10.37
CA PHE A 201 -0.54 -11.44 9.51
C PHE A 201 0.62 -12.37 9.15
N CYS A 202 1.87 -12.01 9.48
CA CYS A 202 3.03 -12.92 9.44
C CYS A 202 3.35 -13.56 10.80
N ASN A 203 2.57 -13.30 11.84
CA ASN A 203 2.82 -13.80 13.19
C ASN A 203 1.75 -14.81 13.62
N GLU A 204 2.09 -16.10 13.63
CA GLU A 204 1.16 -17.17 14.00
C GLU A 204 0.56 -16.99 15.40
N LYS A 205 1.34 -16.50 16.37
CA LYS A 205 0.83 -16.24 17.72
C LYS A 205 -0.28 -15.20 17.72
N TYR A 206 -0.13 -14.15 16.89
CA TYR A 206 -1.14 -13.11 16.77
C TYR A 206 -2.39 -13.62 16.05
N LEU A 207 -2.21 -14.44 15.02
CA LEU A 207 -3.34 -15.07 14.31
C LEU A 207 -4.13 -16.01 15.22
N ASN A 208 -3.45 -16.79 16.07
CA ASN A 208 -4.10 -17.65 17.05
C ASN A 208 -4.95 -16.84 18.05
N VAL A 209 -4.40 -15.74 18.58
CA VAL A 209 -5.17 -14.83 19.47
C VAL A 209 -6.41 -14.27 18.78
N LEU A 210 -6.28 -13.87 17.51
CA LEU A 210 -7.44 -13.39 16.74
C LEU A 210 -8.47 -14.50 16.54
N GLN A 211 -8.05 -15.72 16.21
CA GLN A 211 -8.93 -16.86 16.01
C GLN A 211 -9.68 -17.25 17.30
N GLU A 212 -9.04 -17.16 18.45
CA GLU A 212 -9.65 -17.48 19.74
C GLU A 212 -10.64 -16.41 20.22
N HIS A 213 -10.34 -15.12 19.95
CA HIS A 213 -11.01 -14.00 20.60
C HIS A 213 -11.84 -13.09 19.66
N TYR A 214 -11.82 -13.28 18.34
CA TYR A 214 -12.52 -12.39 17.40
C TYR A 214 -14.02 -12.21 17.70
N LYS A 215 -14.66 -13.23 18.28
CA LYS A 215 -16.09 -13.21 18.62
C LYS A 215 -16.47 -12.08 19.59
N GLU A 216 -15.53 -11.63 20.41
CA GLU A 216 -15.75 -10.55 21.38
C GLU A 216 -16.02 -9.20 20.71
N VAL A 217 -15.50 -9.01 19.52
CA VAL A 217 -15.64 -7.76 18.76
C VAL A 217 -16.51 -7.91 17.51
N TYR A 218 -16.88 -9.12 17.16
CA TYR A 218 -17.56 -9.48 15.91
C TYR A 218 -18.77 -8.57 15.61
N SER A 219 -19.73 -8.50 16.53
CA SER A 219 -20.96 -7.74 16.32
C SER A 219 -20.72 -6.24 16.21
N SER A 220 -19.78 -5.70 17.01
CA SER A 220 -19.46 -4.27 16.98
C SER A 220 -18.74 -3.87 15.70
N ILE A 221 -17.87 -4.73 15.19
CA ILE A 221 -17.15 -4.49 13.92
C ILE A 221 -18.11 -4.57 12.73
N LEU A 222 -18.99 -5.57 12.69
CA LEU A 222 -19.99 -5.68 11.63
C LEU A 222 -20.93 -4.47 11.60
N LEU A 223 -21.40 -4.02 12.77
CA LEU A 223 -22.23 -2.83 12.83
C LEU A 223 -21.52 -1.60 12.25
N LYS A 224 -20.27 -1.37 12.64
CA LYS A 224 -19.46 -0.28 12.09
C LYS A 224 -19.26 -0.41 10.58
N TYR A 225 -18.98 -1.61 10.10
CA TYR A 225 -18.83 -1.89 8.67
C TYR A 225 -20.09 -1.53 7.87
N PHE A 226 -21.26 -1.97 8.32
CA PHE A 226 -22.51 -1.64 7.64
C PHE A 226 -22.82 -0.14 7.64
N LEU A 227 -22.53 0.56 8.72
CA LEU A 227 -22.67 2.01 8.80
C LEU A 227 -21.72 2.73 7.81
N LEU A 228 -20.46 2.30 7.75
CA LEU A 228 -19.49 2.83 6.79
C LEU A 228 -19.91 2.57 5.33
N LYS A 229 -20.36 1.35 5.02
CA LYS A 229 -20.83 0.99 3.67
C LYS A 229 -22.02 1.84 3.25
N LYS A 230 -22.95 2.12 4.16
CA LYS A 230 -24.09 3.00 3.90
C LYS A 230 -23.65 4.44 3.62
N GLN A 231 -22.67 4.95 4.34
CA GLN A 231 -22.12 6.29 4.12
C GLN A 231 -21.41 6.39 2.76
N LEU A 232 -20.60 5.39 2.41
CA LEU A 232 -19.90 5.35 1.13
C LEU A 232 -20.88 5.29 -0.06
N ASN A 233 -21.90 4.43 0.00
CA ASN A 233 -22.92 4.36 -1.04
C ASN A 233 -23.66 5.70 -1.24
N HIS A 234 -23.86 6.46 -0.18
CA HIS A 234 -24.51 7.79 -0.27
C HIS A 234 -23.62 8.86 -0.90
N VAL A 235 -22.30 8.70 -0.81
CA VAL A 235 -21.33 9.62 -1.43
C VAL A 235 -21.17 9.33 -2.93
N TYR A 236 -21.23 8.06 -3.33
CA TYR A 236 -21.05 7.64 -4.74
C TYR A 236 -22.36 7.60 -5.56
N SER A 237 -23.51 7.81 -4.94
CA SER A 237 -24.80 7.89 -5.61
C SER A 237 -25.23 9.34 -5.97
N LYS A 238 -24.37 10.29 -5.76
CA LYS A 238 -24.47 11.68 -6.19
C LYS A 238 -23.49 11.98 -7.33
#